data_b9b1ac455cf8292b54c06dc6f175a64b
#
_entry.id   b9b1ac455cf8292b54c06dc6f175a64b
#
_cell.length_a   1.000
_cell.length_b   1.000
_cell.length_c   1.000
_cell.angle_alpha   90.00
_cell.angle_beta   90.00
_cell.angle_gamma   90.00
#
_symmetry.space_group_name_H-M   'P 1'
#
loop_
_entity.id
_entity.type
_entity.pdbx_description
1 polymer ?
#
loop_
_entity_poly.entity_id
_entity_poly.type
_entity_poly.pdbx_seq_one_letter_code
_entity_poly.pdbx_strand_id
1 'polypeptide(L)'
;MKTLVELFELAALAAKSDATLKKLDDTRYRGKWFINYSGHVNLLDIQYFPSGWSSEGRFEKCSVNLDDNGIQEAYWFINNRLTK
;
A
#
# COMPACT_ATOMS: atom_id res chain seq x y z
N MET A 1 -18.13 7.76 -4.66
CA MET A 1 -16.81 8.24 -4.27
C MET A 1 -16.33 7.50 -3.04
N LYS A 2 -15.08 7.07 -3.03
CA LYS A 2 -14.54 6.31 -1.90
C LYS A 2 -14.25 7.21 -0.71
N THR A 3 -14.41 6.68 0.50
CA THR A 3 -14.20 7.42 1.74
C THR A 3 -12.84 7.07 2.35
N LEU A 4 -12.41 7.88 3.32
CA LEU A 4 -11.19 7.62 4.09
C LEU A 4 -11.26 6.27 4.81
N VAL A 5 -12.41 5.89 5.34
CA VAL A 5 -12.61 4.59 5.99
C VAL A 5 -12.40 3.46 5.00
N GLU A 6 -12.98 3.56 3.80
CA GLU A 6 -12.80 2.56 2.75
C GLU A 6 -11.34 2.44 2.31
N LEU A 7 -10.62 3.57 2.24
CA LEU A 7 -9.19 3.58 1.92
C LEU A 7 -8.39 2.82 2.98
N PHE A 8 -8.61 3.10 4.25
CA PHE A 8 -7.87 2.42 5.31
C PHE A 8 -8.26 0.95 5.45
N GLU A 9 -9.50 0.59 5.18
CA GLU A 9 -9.90 -0.83 5.11
C GLU A 9 -9.13 -1.55 4.01
N LEU A 10 -8.99 -0.94 2.85
CA LEU A 10 -8.23 -1.52 1.73
C LEU A 10 -6.75 -1.60 2.05
N ALA A 11 -6.18 -0.58 2.70
CA ALA A 11 -4.79 -0.60 3.14
C ALA A 11 -4.54 -1.73 4.15
N ALA A 12 -5.50 -1.97 5.05
CA ALA A 12 -5.43 -3.09 6.00
C ALA A 12 -5.46 -4.43 5.28
N LEU A 13 -6.25 -4.56 4.22
CA LEU A 13 -6.26 -5.77 3.39
C LEU A 13 -4.92 -6.01 2.71
N ALA A 14 -4.27 -4.96 2.23
CA ALA A 14 -2.93 -5.05 1.64
C ALA A 14 -1.91 -5.53 2.67
N ALA A 15 -1.94 -4.97 3.88
CA ALA A 15 -1.06 -5.38 4.97
C ALA A 15 -1.32 -6.84 5.39
N LYS A 16 -2.58 -7.25 5.44
CA LYS A 16 -2.96 -8.63 5.77
C LYS A 16 -2.47 -9.61 4.71
N SER A 17 -2.54 -9.23 3.44
CA SER A 17 -2.02 -10.03 2.33
C SER A 17 -0.51 -10.27 2.50
N ASP A 18 0.24 -9.22 2.84
CA ASP A 18 1.68 -9.35 3.12
C ASP A 18 1.95 -10.28 4.30
N ALA A 19 1.21 -10.14 5.39
CA ALA A 19 1.38 -10.97 6.57
C ALA A 19 1.09 -12.45 6.27
N THR A 20 0.09 -12.73 5.44
CA THR A 20 -0.25 -14.10 5.03
C THR A 20 0.86 -14.71 4.19
N LEU A 21 1.39 -13.96 3.23
CA LEU A 21 2.50 -14.43 2.40
C LEU A 21 3.76 -14.67 3.22
N LYS A 22 4.01 -13.83 4.22
CA LYS A 22 5.14 -14.01 5.13
C LYS A 22 5.04 -15.31 5.91
N LYS A 23 3.84 -15.71 6.35
CA LYS A 23 3.62 -16.98 7.03
C LYS A 23 3.89 -18.19 6.12
N LEU A 24 3.60 -18.03 4.82
CA LEU A 24 3.81 -19.10 3.84
C LEU A 24 5.27 -19.27 3.45
N ASP A 25 6.06 -18.20 3.49
CA ASP A 25 7.46 -18.23 3.07
C ASP A 25 8.30 -17.23 3.87
N ASP A 26 8.53 -17.53 5.16
CA ASP A 26 9.27 -16.63 6.05
C ASP A 26 10.79 -16.61 5.78
N THR A 27 11.35 -17.51 4.99
CA THR A 27 12.78 -17.51 4.66
C THR A 27 13.13 -16.66 3.46
N ARG A 28 12.19 -16.47 2.53
CA ARG A 28 12.44 -15.77 1.27
C ARG A 28 11.50 -14.60 1.01
N TYR A 29 10.43 -14.51 1.78
CA TYR A 29 9.45 -13.46 1.55
C TYR A 29 10.02 -12.08 1.88
N ARG A 30 9.77 -11.15 1.00
CA ARG A 30 10.06 -9.75 1.21
C ARG A 30 8.77 -8.95 1.01
N GLY A 31 8.47 -8.08 1.94
CA GLY A 31 7.23 -7.29 1.91
C GLY A 31 7.05 -6.56 0.59
N LYS A 32 5.82 -6.55 0.08
CA LYS A 32 5.46 -5.85 -1.15
C LYS A 32 4.91 -4.46 -0.91
N TRP A 33 4.36 -4.21 0.29
CA TRP A 33 3.68 -2.97 0.60
C TRP A 33 4.38 -2.20 1.70
N PHE A 34 4.60 -0.92 1.46
CA PHE A 34 5.05 0.03 2.47
C PHE A 34 4.05 1.18 2.47
N ILE A 35 3.25 1.27 3.53
CA ILE A 35 2.19 2.28 3.67
C ILE A 35 2.52 3.10 4.91
N ASN A 36 2.72 4.40 4.73
CA ASN A 36 3.15 5.29 5.77
C ASN A 36 2.33 6.58 5.76
N TYR A 37 1.80 6.95 6.91
CA TYR A 37 1.01 8.16 7.05
C TYR A 37 1.70 9.14 7.99
N SER A 38 1.91 10.37 7.52
CA SER A 38 2.48 11.46 8.30
C SER A 38 1.37 12.45 8.65
N GLY A 39 0.83 12.35 9.87
CA GLY A 39 -0.34 13.11 10.28
C GLY A 39 -0.15 14.62 10.28
N HIS A 40 1.03 15.11 10.65
CA HIS A 40 1.29 16.54 10.76
C HIS A 40 1.28 17.27 9.41
N VAL A 41 1.47 16.58 8.31
CA VAL A 41 1.41 17.14 6.95
C VAL A 41 0.30 16.50 6.11
N ASN A 42 -0.52 15.65 6.73
CA ASN A 42 -1.63 14.94 6.08
C ASN A 42 -1.20 14.20 4.81
N LEU A 43 -0.03 13.57 4.86
CA LEU A 43 0.56 12.88 3.71
C LEU A 43 0.48 11.37 3.89
N LEU A 44 -0.08 10.70 2.88
CA LEU A 44 -0.06 9.24 2.78
C LEU A 44 0.93 8.83 1.70
N ASP A 45 1.86 7.98 2.05
CA ASP A 45 2.91 7.48 1.16
C ASP A 45 2.77 5.97 1.02
N ILE A 46 2.54 5.50 -0.21
CA ILE A 46 2.35 4.09 -0.51
C ILE A 46 3.41 3.65 -1.50
N GLN A 47 4.13 2.59 -1.18
CA GLN A 47 5.11 1.98 -2.08
C GLN A 47 4.73 0.52 -2.29
N TYR A 48 4.73 0.09 -3.54
CA TYR A 48 4.42 -1.29 -3.91
C TYR A 48 5.58 -1.90 -4.69
N PHE A 49 6.10 -3.01 -4.19
CA PHE A 49 7.21 -3.74 -4.79
C PHE A 49 6.68 -5.04 -5.39
N PRO A 50 6.41 -5.09 -6.70
CA PRO A 50 5.79 -6.28 -7.33
C PRO A 50 6.56 -7.59 -7.11
N SER A 51 7.89 -7.48 -7.02
CA SER A 51 8.76 -8.65 -6.79
C SER A 51 9.25 -8.77 -5.35
N GLY A 52 8.63 -8.01 -4.43
CA GLY A 52 9.07 -7.89 -3.04
C GLY A 52 10.18 -6.86 -2.89
N TRP A 53 10.35 -6.37 -1.67
CA TRP A 53 11.33 -5.34 -1.38
C TRP A 53 12.76 -5.81 -1.63
N SER A 54 13.56 -4.95 -2.26
CA SER A 54 15.02 -5.08 -2.32
C SER A 54 15.62 -3.68 -2.52
N SER A 55 16.88 -3.51 -2.13
CA SER A 55 17.57 -2.23 -2.27
C SER A 55 17.73 -1.78 -3.73
N GLU A 56 17.69 -2.71 -4.67
CA GLU A 56 17.81 -2.45 -6.11
C GLU A 56 16.51 -2.72 -6.85
N GLY A 57 15.45 -3.14 -6.14
CA GLY A 57 14.18 -3.51 -6.74
C GLY A 57 13.41 -2.33 -7.28
N ARG A 58 12.64 -2.57 -8.35
CA ARG A 58 11.72 -1.59 -8.88
C ARG A 58 10.48 -1.54 -8.01
N PHE A 59 9.94 -0.36 -7.84
CA PHE A 59 8.70 -0.18 -7.09
C PHE A 59 7.83 0.91 -7.73
N GLU A 60 6.55 0.84 -7.41
CA GLU A 60 5.58 1.86 -7.77
C GLU A 60 5.24 2.66 -6.52
N LYS A 61 5.06 3.95 -6.67
CA LYS A 61 4.84 4.85 -5.55
C LYS A 61 3.60 5.70 -5.77
N CYS A 62 2.85 5.92 -4.70
CA CYS A 62 1.76 6.89 -4.66
C CYS A 62 1.88 7.71 -3.38
N SER A 63 2.13 9.01 -3.52
CA SER A 63 2.18 9.94 -2.39
C SER A 63 1.09 10.98 -2.58
N VAL A 64 0.15 11.06 -1.64
CA VAL A 64 -1.01 11.93 -1.75
C VAL A 64 -1.33 12.58 -0.41
N ASN A 65 -1.92 13.78 -0.47
CA ASN A 65 -2.60 14.33 0.70
C ASN A 65 -3.98 13.68 0.81
N LEU A 66 -4.47 13.51 2.03
CA LEU A 66 -5.77 12.86 2.27
C LEU A 66 -6.92 13.86 2.13
N ASP A 67 -7.01 14.53 0.98
CA ASP A 67 -8.19 15.23 0.51
C ASP A 67 -9.01 14.28 -0.38
N ASP A 68 -10.15 14.77 -0.89
CA ASP A 68 -11.03 13.92 -1.69
C ASP A 68 -10.34 13.30 -2.89
N ASN A 69 -9.52 14.06 -3.60
CA ASN A 69 -8.77 13.56 -4.76
C ASN A 69 -7.70 12.55 -4.35
N GLY A 70 -6.97 12.84 -3.29
CA GLY A 70 -5.91 11.96 -2.79
C GLY A 70 -6.46 10.62 -2.30
N ILE A 71 -7.61 10.63 -1.63
CA ILE A 71 -8.28 9.41 -1.18
C ILE A 71 -8.63 8.52 -2.39
N GLN A 72 -9.20 9.11 -3.45
CA GLN A 72 -9.55 8.35 -4.66
C GLN A 72 -8.30 7.77 -5.32
N GLU A 73 -7.27 8.57 -5.49
CA GLU A 73 -6.02 8.14 -6.11
C GLU A 73 -5.35 7.01 -5.33
N ALA A 74 -5.25 7.14 -4.03
CA ALA A 74 -4.65 6.12 -3.16
C ALA A 74 -5.48 4.83 -3.17
N TYR A 75 -6.81 4.95 -3.08
CA TYR A 75 -7.69 3.79 -3.10
C TYR A 75 -7.48 2.96 -4.38
N TRP A 76 -7.54 3.60 -5.54
CA TRP A 76 -7.41 2.89 -6.80
C TRP A 76 -6.00 2.38 -7.04
N PHE A 77 -4.98 3.07 -6.51
CA PHE A 77 -3.61 2.58 -6.55
C PHE A 77 -3.49 1.22 -5.85
N ILE A 78 -4.02 1.12 -4.64
CA ILE A 78 -3.98 -0.13 -3.87
C ILE A 78 -4.87 -1.20 -4.52
N ASN A 79 -6.10 -0.83 -4.87
CA ASN A 79 -7.08 -1.77 -5.40
C ASN A 79 -6.60 -2.43 -6.69
N ASN A 80 -6.03 -1.66 -7.60
CA ASN A 80 -5.55 -2.18 -8.87
C ASN A 80 -4.41 -3.18 -8.70
N ARG A 81 -3.64 -3.06 -7.64
CA ARG A 81 -2.51 -3.95 -7.37
C ARG A 81 -2.92 -5.18 -6.57
N LEU A 82 -3.91 -5.07 -5.71
CA LEU A 82 -4.44 -6.20 -4.96
C LEU A 82 -5.20 -7.19 -5.84
N THR A 83 -5.79 -6.73 -6.92
CA THR A 83 -6.61 -7.58 -7.82
C THR A 83 -5.81 -8.25 -8.93
N LYS A 84 -4.52 -8.02 -8.98
CA LYS A 84 -3.63 -8.67 -9.97
C LYS A 84 -3.21 -10.06 -9.56
#